data_ffdfbcab51dcffa2bd5feff193cf70c7
#
_entry.id   ffdfbcab51dcffa2bd5feff193cf70c7
#
_cell.length_a   1.000
_cell.length_b   1.000
_cell.length_c   1.000
_cell.angle_alpha   90.00
_cell.angle_beta   90.00
_cell.angle_gamma   90.00
#
_symmetry.space_group_name_H-M   'P 1'
#
loop_
_entity.id
_entity.type
_entity.pdbx_description
1 polymer ?
#
loop_
_entity_poly.entity_id
_entity_poly.type
_entity_poly.pdbx_seq_one_letter_code
_entity_poly.pdbx_strand_id
1 'polypeptide(L)'
;KLSFLRSFLKEFKDWDYKRDLFNLDEDGFGTAVYSFSKKERVYSLVCFANRISSDERSDRVIATKWDAAFTLHDGVPSKQDIERLRNEVPKQEVGRLSYKELTLSRANKSVRIFDHVVNSLSNGIQPDLKLLESVGYLYRTTAVYGSGKFGLADRFRVKNREEINGPFRLEMMLVYLVRQFTFDQVNHVAKNKNPKNAVKLKNKICKNLGIGNSTGLGMAPFIVNHPTLLNNWILCRETALKKIREIKKVKKQDSDLFKICVRSSIKNITSWNTDSEYQSNKIKNLLNDVKRFIDFIENKFNFEIDYPFNEIYLWVEKETCEECIEYIVSIMMEPFNEIIDPLIK
;
A
#
# COMPACT_ATOMS: atom_id res chain seq x y z
N LYS A 1 17.42 3.72 -1.99
CA LYS A 1 17.38 2.48 -1.19
C LYS A 1 16.05 2.28 -0.47
N LEU A 2 15.27 3.30 -0.23
CA LEU A 2 14.07 3.30 0.62
C LEU A 2 12.78 3.23 -0.21
N SER A 3 12.64 2.20 -1.05
CA SER A 3 11.44 2.03 -1.87
C SER A 3 10.80 0.68 -1.58
N PHE A 4 9.73 0.69 -0.80
CA PHE A 4 8.90 -0.49 -0.57
C PHE A 4 8.50 -1.19 -1.87
N LEU A 5 8.18 -0.41 -2.92
CA LEU A 5 7.83 -0.98 -4.22
C LEU A 5 9.01 -1.72 -4.85
N ARG A 6 10.21 -1.14 -4.83
CA ARG A 6 11.40 -1.82 -5.40
C ARG A 6 11.69 -3.11 -4.65
N SER A 7 11.59 -3.09 -3.32
CA SER A 7 11.72 -4.28 -2.49
C SER A 7 10.66 -5.31 -2.83
N PHE A 8 9.40 -4.91 -2.87
CA PHE A 8 8.28 -5.77 -3.22
C PHE A 8 8.46 -6.41 -4.61
N LEU A 9 8.67 -5.60 -5.66
CA LEU A 9 8.84 -6.11 -7.02
C LEU A 9 10.05 -7.02 -7.16
N LYS A 10 11.14 -6.75 -6.42
CA LYS A 10 12.31 -7.63 -6.40
C LYS A 10 12.00 -8.98 -5.80
N GLU A 11 11.25 -9.02 -4.72
CA GLU A 11 10.89 -10.27 -4.02
C GLU A 11 9.87 -11.08 -4.77
N PHE A 12 8.94 -10.42 -5.43
CA PHE A 12 7.87 -11.08 -6.19
C PHE A 12 8.21 -11.31 -7.66
N LYS A 13 9.44 -10.99 -8.07
CA LYS A 13 9.91 -11.17 -9.45
C LYS A 13 9.73 -12.61 -9.97
N ASP A 14 9.97 -13.60 -9.13
CA ASP A 14 9.95 -15.02 -9.48
C ASP A 14 8.69 -15.73 -8.96
N TRP A 15 7.63 -14.99 -8.72
CA TRP A 15 6.34 -15.55 -8.31
C TRP A 15 5.44 -15.72 -9.51
N ASP A 16 4.74 -16.85 -9.55
CA ASP A 16 3.74 -17.15 -10.56
C ASP A 16 2.42 -16.49 -10.21
N TYR A 17 1.82 -15.85 -11.21
CA TYR A 17 0.51 -15.24 -11.11
C TYR A 17 -0.51 -16.04 -11.89
N LYS A 18 -1.65 -16.34 -11.27
CA LYS A 18 -2.72 -17.09 -11.89
C LYS A 18 -4.09 -16.55 -11.52
N ARG A 19 -5.01 -16.60 -12.47
CA ARG A 19 -6.43 -16.34 -12.24
C ARG A 19 -7.14 -17.69 -12.12
N ASP A 20 -7.47 -18.08 -10.87
CA ASP A 20 -8.02 -19.40 -10.57
C ASP A 20 -9.53 -19.48 -10.76
N LEU A 21 -10.25 -18.39 -10.45
CA LEU A 21 -11.68 -18.26 -10.64
C LEU A 21 -12.00 -16.87 -11.19
N PHE A 22 -12.90 -16.83 -12.17
CA PHE A 22 -13.43 -15.57 -12.68
C PHE A 22 -14.89 -15.79 -13.09
N ASN A 23 -15.78 -15.66 -12.11
CA ASN A 23 -17.22 -15.84 -12.29
C ASN A 23 -17.92 -14.51 -12.05
N LEU A 24 -17.93 -13.67 -13.07
CA LEU A 24 -18.64 -12.40 -13.10
C LEU A 24 -19.77 -12.44 -14.15
N ASP A 25 -20.86 -11.78 -13.83
CA ASP A 25 -21.92 -11.53 -14.80
C ASP A 25 -21.47 -10.53 -15.90
N GLU A 26 -22.34 -10.23 -16.85
CA GLU A 26 -22.05 -9.35 -18.00
C GLU A 26 -21.66 -7.93 -17.57
N ASP A 27 -22.18 -7.47 -16.42
CA ASP A 27 -21.88 -6.16 -15.83
C ASP A 27 -20.64 -6.17 -14.92
N GLY A 28 -20.01 -7.33 -14.75
CA GLY A 28 -18.80 -7.48 -13.97
C GLY A 28 -19.04 -7.66 -12.48
N PHE A 29 -20.21 -8.13 -12.03
CA PHE A 29 -20.50 -8.46 -10.64
C PHE A 29 -20.33 -9.96 -10.40
N GLY A 30 -19.83 -10.34 -9.23
CA GLY A 30 -19.62 -11.74 -8.89
C GLY A 30 -18.36 -11.99 -8.07
N THR A 31 -17.71 -13.13 -8.33
CA THR A 31 -16.54 -13.58 -7.58
C THR A 31 -15.37 -13.88 -8.48
N ALA A 32 -14.19 -13.45 -8.07
CA ALA A 32 -12.94 -13.83 -8.71
C ALA A 32 -11.90 -14.24 -7.66
N VAL A 33 -10.99 -15.13 -8.05
CA VAL A 33 -9.86 -15.57 -7.23
C VAL A 33 -8.59 -15.50 -8.06
N TYR A 34 -7.57 -14.86 -7.51
CA TYR A 34 -6.25 -14.76 -8.11
C TYR A 34 -5.22 -15.29 -7.14
N SER A 35 -4.32 -16.13 -7.59
CA SER A 35 -3.23 -16.63 -6.77
C SER A 35 -1.88 -16.07 -7.20
N PHE A 36 -1.04 -15.96 -6.19
CA PHE A 36 0.35 -15.57 -6.30
C PHE A 36 1.17 -16.64 -5.60
N SER A 37 2.01 -17.36 -6.32
CA SER A 37 2.65 -18.58 -5.80
C SER A 37 4.14 -18.66 -6.10
N LYS A 38 4.88 -19.22 -5.15
CA LYS A 38 6.28 -19.59 -5.31
C LYS A 38 6.59 -20.83 -4.47
N LYS A 39 6.99 -21.92 -5.14
CA LYS A 39 7.17 -23.23 -4.51
C LYS A 39 5.87 -23.67 -3.80
N GLU A 40 5.92 -23.95 -2.52
CA GLU A 40 4.78 -24.39 -1.71
C GLU A 40 3.94 -23.23 -1.15
N ARG A 41 4.38 -21.99 -1.35
CA ARG A 41 3.70 -20.79 -0.83
C ARG A 41 2.71 -20.26 -1.83
N VAL A 42 1.49 -20.07 -1.39
CA VAL A 42 0.41 -19.52 -2.20
C VAL A 42 -0.33 -18.48 -1.39
N TYR A 43 -0.60 -17.35 -2.00
CA TYR A 43 -1.48 -16.30 -1.49
C TYR A 43 -2.58 -16.05 -2.50
N SER A 44 -3.83 -16.09 -2.07
CA SER A 44 -4.95 -15.93 -2.97
C SER A 44 -5.78 -14.69 -2.62
N LEU A 45 -5.92 -13.78 -3.58
CA LEU A 45 -6.89 -12.71 -3.49
C LEU A 45 -8.27 -13.27 -3.82
N VAL A 46 -9.20 -13.16 -2.88
CA VAL A 46 -10.63 -13.44 -3.11
C VAL A 46 -11.35 -12.11 -3.24
N CYS A 47 -12.02 -11.93 -4.37
CA CYS A 47 -12.72 -10.70 -4.75
C CYS A 47 -14.23 -10.95 -4.82
N PHE A 48 -15.00 -10.03 -4.24
CA PHE A 48 -16.46 -9.99 -4.36
C PHE A 48 -16.86 -8.63 -4.93
N ALA A 49 -17.31 -8.61 -6.18
CA ALA A 49 -17.84 -7.41 -6.83
C ALA A 49 -19.35 -7.39 -6.66
N ASN A 50 -19.87 -6.30 -6.11
CA ASN A 50 -21.26 -6.17 -5.73
C ASN A 50 -21.98 -5.14 -6.61
N ARG A 51 -23.27 -5.39 -6.87
CA ARG A 51 -24.14 -4.40 -7.50
C ARG A 51 -24.63 -3.43 -6.44
N ILE A 52 -24.36 -2.14 -6.63
CA ILE A 52 -24.81 -1.05 -5.75
C ILE A 52 -25.52 -0.03 -6.60
N SER A 53 -26.69 0.42 -6.13
CA SER A 53 -27.41 1.53 -6.76
C SER A 53 -26.68 2.87 -6.55
N SER A 54 -26.96 3.84 -7.40
CA SER A 54 -26.29 5.15 -7.34
C SER A 54 -26.58 5.92 -6.06
N ASP A 55 -27.74 5.75 -5.50
CA ASP A 55 -28.21 6.36 -4.23
C ASP A 55 -27.57 5.72 -2.99
N GLU A 56 -27.14 4.46 -3.09
CA GLU A 56 -26.43 3.75 -2.01
C GLU A 56 -24.93 4.01 -2.02
N ARG A 57 -24.39 4.64 -3.04
CA ARG A 57 -22.96 4.96 -3.11
C ARG A 57 -22.64 6.13 -2.22
N SER A 58 -21.65 5.93 -1.40
CA SER A 58 -21.12 6.96 -0.52
C SER A 58 -19.63 7.06 -0.66
N ASP A 59 -19.12 8.26 -0.83
CA ASP A 59 -17.69 8.57 -0.73
C ASP A 59 -17.20 8.62 0.71
N ARG A 60 -18.09 8.39 1.69
CA ARG A 60 -17.77 8.46 3.11
C ARG A 60 -16.98 7.23 3.54
N VAL A 61 -16.09 7.43 4.50
CA VAL A 61 -15.30 6.35 5.14
C VAL A 61 -16.22 5.33 5.83
N ILE A 62 -17.42 5.74 6.24
CA ILE A 62 -18.44 4.90 6.88
C ILE A 62 -19.56 4.67 5.85
N ALA A 63 -19.30 3.85 4.86
CA ALA A 63 -20.36 3.36 3.98
C ALA A 63 -20.83 2.00 4.48
N THR A 64 -22.10 1.70 4.24
CA THR A 64 -22.69 0.39 4.56
C THR A 64 -22.56 -0.59 3.40
N LYS A 65 -22.37 -0.09 2.18
CA LYS A 65 -22.25 -0.89 0.96
C LYS A 65 -21.03 -0.45 0.14
N TRP A 66 -20.44 -1.39 -0.57
CA TRP A 66 -19.20 -1.23 -1.31
C TRP A 66 -19.30 -1.90 -2.67
N ASP A 67 -18.72 -1.26 -3.71
CA ASP A 67 -18.66 -1.85 -5.07
C ASP A 67 -17.87 -3.16 -5.07
N ALA A 68 -16.88 -3.30 -4.21
CA ALA A 68 -16.14 -4.53 -4.05
C ALA A 68 -15.58 -4.70 -2.64
N ALA A 69 -15.42 -5.96 -2.24
CA ALA A 69 -14.72 -6.36 -1.03
C ALA A 69 -13.68 -7.42 -1.39
N PHE A 70 -12.55 -7.37 -0.70
CA PHE A 70 -11.39 -8.20 -0.98
C PHE A 70 -10.80 -8.77 0.30
N THR A 71 -10.25 -9.97 0.20
CA THR A 71 -9.37 -10.55 1.22
C THR A 71 -8.19 -11.25 0.59
N LEU A 72 -7.03 -11.18 1.23
CA LEU A 72 -5.88 -12.02 0.90
C LEU A 72 -5.91 -13.26 1.79
N HIS A 73 -6.06 -14.41 1.18
CA HIS A 73 -6.14 -15.72 1.84
C HIS A 73 -4.78 -16.41 1.80
N ASP A 74 -4.40 -17.03 2.89
CA ASP A 74 -3.20 -17.86 3.00
C ASP A 74 -3.48 -19.25 2.40
N GLY A 75 -2.91 -19.54 1.25
CA GLY A 75 -3.15 -20.73 0.47
C GLY A 75 -4.26 -20.57 -0.58
N VAL A 76 -4.72 -21.69 -1.13
CA VAL A 76 -5.81 -21.74 -2.10
C VAL A 76 -7.14 -21.92 -1.36
N PRO A 77 -8.09 -20.99 -1.49
CA PRO A 77 -9.37 -21.12 -0.81
C PRO A 77 -10.20 -22.27 -1.40
N SER A 78 -10.81 -23.07 -0.54
CA SER A 78 -11.81 -24.07 -0.95
C SER A 78 -13.13 -23.39 -1.38
N LYS A 79 -14.03 -24.12 -2.01
CA LYS A 79 -15.37 -23.62 -2.33
C LYS A 79 -16.12 -23.17 -1.07
N GLN A 80 -15.98 -23.92 0.02
CA GLN A 80 -16.57 -23.58 1.32
C GLN A 80 -15.97 -22.30 1.91
N ASP A 81 -14.64 -22.11 1.80
CA ASP A 81 -13.99 -20.86 2.21
C ASP A 81 -14.55 -19.67 1.41
N ILE A 82 -14.69 -19.79 0.09
CA ILE A 82 -15.22 -18.72 -0.77
C ILE A 82 -16.66 -18.38 -0.38
N GLU A 83 -17.50 -19.37 -0.11
CA GLU A 83 -18.89 -19.15 0.29
C GLU A 83 -18.98 -18.47 1.66
N ARG A 84 -18.21 -18.90 2.64
CA ARG A 84 -18.08 -18.25 3.94
C ARG A 84 -17.60 -16.80 3.78
N LEU A 85 -16.54 -16.57 3.03
CA LEU A 85 -15.96 -15.25 2.82
C LEU A 85 -16.91 -14.30 2.10
N ARG A 86 -17.77 -14.79 1.20
CA ARG A 86 -18.81 -13.97 0.55
C ARG A 86 -19.74 -13.31 1.57
N ASN A 87 -20.02 -13.98 2.66
CA ASN A 87 -20.90 -13.48 3.71
C ASN A 87 -20.17 -12.60 4.75
N GLU A 88 -18.89 -12.85 4.99
CA GLU A 88 -18.13 -12.22 6.08
C GLU A 88 -17.31 -11.00 5.61
N VAL A 89 -16.62 -11.10 4.49
CA VAL A 89 -15.69 -10.06 4.02
C VAL A 89 -16.36 -8.70 3.81
N PRO A 90 -17.58 -8.59 3.23
CA PRO A 90 -18.23 -7.30 3.09
C PRO A 90 -18.57 -6.61 4.41
N LYS A 91 -18.77 -7.38 5.48
CA LYS A 91 -19.11 -6.84 6.80
C LYS A 91 -17.90 -6.29 7.55
N GLN A 92 -16.73 -6.83 7.28
CA GLN A 92 -15.42 -6.43 7.83
C GLN A 92 -15.43 -6.17 9.35
N GLU A 93 -16.07 -7.01 10.10
CA GLU A 93 -16.00 -6.93 11.55
C GLU A 93 -14.77 -7.68 12.04
N VAL A 94 -14.01 -7.03 12.91
CA VAL A 94 -12.90 -7.65 13.63
C VAL A 94 -13.40 -8.88 14.39
N GLY A 95 -12.72 -10.02 14.22
CA GLY A 95 -13.08 -11.28 14.87
C GLY A 95 -13.93 -12.23 14.03
N ARG A 96 -14.39 -11.82 12.86
CA ARG A 96 -15.14 -12.70 11.94
C ARG A 96 -14.27 -13.44 10.93
N LEU A 97 -13.00 -13.11 10.89
CA LEU A 97 -12.05 -13.75 9.98
C LEU A 97 -11.38 -14.94 10.65
N SER A 98 -11.09 -15.93 9.85
CA SER A 98 -10.23 -17.01 10.27
C SER A 98 -8.75 -16.61 10.20
N TYR A 99 -7.89 -17.47 10.75
CA TYR A 99 -6.44 -17.25 10.67
C TYR A 99 -5.86 -17.31 9.26
N LYS A 100 -6.64 -17.77 8.29
CA LYS A 100 -6.22 -17.84 6.88
C LYS A 100 -6.37 -16.51 6.16
N GLU A 101 -7.23 -15.62 6.62
CA GLU A 101 -7.42 -14.32 6.00
C GLU A 101 -6.36 -13.34 6.54
N LEU A 102 -5.44 -12.94 5.65
CA LEU A 102 -4.30 -12.09 6.03
C LEU A 102 -4.62 -10.60 5.95
N THR A 103 -5.55 -10.22 5.07
CA THR A 103 -5.96 -8.83 4.89
C THR A 103 -7.44 -8.74 4.58
N LEU A 104 -8.00 -7.56 4.82
CA LEU A 104 -9.33 -7.17 4.39
C LEU A 104 -9.29 -5.82 3.72
N SER A 105 -10.09 -5.66 2.67
CA SER A 105 -10.27 -4.37 2.02
C SER A 105 -11.66 -4.24 1.43
N ARG A 106 -12.17 -3.02 1.43
CA ARG A 106 -13.37 -2.59 0.71
C ARG A 106 -13.00 -1.49 -0.26
N ALA A 107 -13.67 -1.42 -1.39
CA ALA A 107 -13.39 -0.39 -2.37
C ALA A 107 -14.64 0.07 -3.10
N ASN A 108 -14.61 1.33 -3.51
CA ASN A 108 -15.58 1.91 -4.42
C ASN A 108 -14.95 2.18 -5.79
N LYS A 109 -15.73 2.00 -6.84
CA LYS A 109 -15.36 2.38 -8.19
C LYS A 109 -15.22 3.90 -8.29
N SER A 110 -14.18 4.35 -8.99
CA SER A 110 -14.19 5.67 -9.59
C SER A 110 -15.10 5.61 -10.83
N VAL A 111 -16.41 5.79 -10.61
CA VAL A 111 -17.45 5.50 -11.63
C VAL A 111 -17.13 6.17 -12.95
N ARG A 112 -16.86 7.49 -12.93
CA ARG A 112 -16.53 8.24 -14.14
C ARG A 112 -15.36 7.65 -14.92
N ILE A 113 -14.29 7.23 -14.23
CA ILE A 113 -13.12 6.66 -14.89
C ILE A 113 -13.36 5.23 -15.30
N PHE A 114 -14.04 4.44 -14.47
CA PHE A 114 -14.41 3.07 -14.80
C PHE A 114 -15.28 3.01 -16.07
N ASP A 115 -16.33 3.81 -16.12
CA ASP A 115 -17.24 3.89 -17.26
C ASP A 115 -16.54 4.42 -18.51
N HIS A 116 -15.67 5.42 -18.38
CA HIS A 116 -14.86 5.92 -19.49
C HIS A 116 -13.98 4.81 -20.07
N VAL A 117 -13.31 4.04 -19.22
CA VAL A 117 -12.45 2.92 -19.68
C VAL A 117 -13.30 1.86 -20.37
N VAL A 118 -14.39 1.41 -19.76
CA VAL A 118 -15.30 0.41 -20.33
C VAL A 118 -15.86 0.89 -21.69
N ASN A 119 -16.33 2.12 -21.76
CA ASN A 119 -16.90 2.69 -23.00
C ASN A 119 -15.84 2.80 -24.10
N SER A 120 -14.65 3.28 -23.78
CA SER A 120 -13.56 3.36 -24.74
C SER A 120 -13.21 1.98 -25.30
N LEU A 121 -13.00 1.00 -24.41
CA LEU A 121 -12.62 -0.36 -24.81
C LEU A 121 -13.73 -1.02 -25.63
N SER A 122 -15.01 -0.87 -25.27
CA SER A 122 -16.14 -1.42 -26.00
C SER A 122 -16.27 -0.83 -27.40
N ASN A 123 -15.84 0.41 -27.61
CA ASN A 123 -15.82 1.08 -28.91
C ASN A 123 -14.53 0.81 -29.71
N GLY A 124 -13.67 -0.11 -29.29
CA GLY A 124 -12.46 -0.46 -30.03
C GLY A 124 -11.29 0.50 -29.85
N ILE A 125 -11.38 1.45 -28.92
CA ILE A 125 -10.35 2.45 -28.68
C ILE A 125 -9.77 2.35 -27.27
N GLN A 126 -8.55 2.85 -27.07
CA GLN A 126 -7.97 2.95 -25.75
C GLN A 126 -8.48 4.21 -25.04
N PRO A 127 -8.63 4.17 -23.70
CA PRO A 127 -9.08 5.33 -22.95
C PRO A 127 -8.08 6.49 -23.02
N ASP A 128 -8.58 7.71 -22.83
CA ASP A 128 -7.76 8.93 -22.81
C ASP A 128 -6.77 8.90 -21.64
N LEU A 129 -5.49 8.94 -21.96
CA LEU A 129 -4.42 8.87 -20.99
C LEU A 129 -4.41 10.07 -20.03
N LYS A 130 -4.71 11.28 -20.51
CA LYS A 130 -4.75 12.49 -19.66
C LYS A 130 -5.85 12.40 -18.62
N LEU A 131 -7.02 11.87 -19.02
CA LEU A 131 -8.11 11.64 -18.08
C LEU A 131 -7.74 10.57 -17.04
N LEU A 132 -7.10 9.48 -17.46
CA LEU A 132 -6.64 8.44 -16.55
C LEU A 132 -5.61 8.98 -15.55
N GLU A 133 -4.65 9.76 -16.00
CA GLU A 133 -3.59 10.35 -15.16
C GLU A 133 -4.17 11.35 -14.14
N SER A 134 -5.26 12.02 -14.46
CA SER A 134 -5.90 12.99 -13.55
C SER A 134 -6.47 12.35 -12.27
N VAL A 135 -6.78 11.04 -12.31
CA VAL A 135 -7.34 10.28 -11.17
C VAL A 135 -6.39 9.16 -10.76
N GLY A 136 -5.84 8.42 -11.72
CA GLY A 136 -4.82 7.40 -11.51
C GLY A 136 -5.34 6.04 -11.00
N TYR A 137 -6.63 5.83 -10.87
CA TYR A 137 -7.20 4.56 -10.39
C TYR A 137 -8.62 4.29 -10.88
N LEU A 138 -8.96 3.01 -10.99
CA LEU A 138 -10.32 2.53 -11.28
C LEU A 138 -11.12 2.26 -10.00
N TYR A 139 -10.44 1.81 -8.96
CA TYR A 139 -10.98 1.55 -7.64
C TYR A 139 -10.22 2.32 -6.57
N ARG A 140 -10.94 2.78 -5.56
CA ARG A 140 -10.40 3.43 -4.38
C ARG A 140 -10.76 2.61 -3.16
N THR A 141 -9.75 2.07 -2.48
CA THR A 141 -9.94 1.41 -1.20
C THR A 141 -10.18 2.43 -0.10
N THR A 142 -11.01 2.12 0.85
CA THR A 142 -11.22 2.95 2.05
C THR A 142 -10.24 2.60 3.15
N ALA A 143 -9.92 1.32 3.26
CA ALA A 143 -8.90 0.80 4.14
C ALA A 143 -8.43 -0.55 3.63
N VAL A 144 -7.18 -0.88 3.94
CA VAL A 144 -6.65 -2.22 3.88
C VAL A 144 -6.27 -2.59 5.30
N TYR A 145 -6.97 -3.56 5.85
CA TYR A 145 -6.69 -4.08 7.20
C TYR A 145 -6.05 -5.45 7.05
N GLY A 146 -5.01 -5.71 7.80
CA GLY A 146 -4.62 -7.09 8.07
C GLY A 146 -5.63 -7.76 8.99
N SER A 147 -5.58 -9.06 9.14
CA SER A 147 -6.37 -9.79 10.12
C SER A 147 -6.01 -9.28 11.52
N GLY A 148 -6.90 -8.49 12.09
CA GLY A 148 -6.72 -7.74 13.34
C GLY A 148 -6.59 -6.24 13.13
N LYS A 149 -6.58 -5.51 14.24
CA LYS A 149 -6.60 -4.07 14.21
C LYS A 149 -5.33 -3.52 13.56
N PHE A 150 -5.49 -2.79 12.45
CA PHE A 150 -4.42 -2.14 11.70
C PHE A 150 -3.37 -3.05 11.04
N GLY A 151 -3.73 -4.23 10.60
CA GLY A 151 -2.83 -5.10 9.83
C GLY A 151 -1.75 -5.79 10.64
N LEU A 152 -1.88 -5.82 11.95
CA LEU A 152 -0.89 -6.39 12.87
C LEU A 152 -1.26 -7.80 13.36
N ALA A 153 -2.49 -8.25 13.08
CA ALA A 153 -2.94 -9.51 13.63
C ALA A 153 -2.18 -10.68 13.03
N ASP A 154 -1.88 -11.55 13.90
CA ASP A 154 -1.38 -12.91 13.64
C ASP A 154 -0.17 -13.01 12.71
N ARG A 155 0.59 -11.92 12.54
CA ARG A 155 1.88 -11.98 11.82
C ARG A 155 2.86 -12.98 12.42
N PHE A 156 2.67 -13.41 13.67
CA PHE A 156 3.46 -14.50 14.23
C PHE A 156 3.38 -15.78 13.40
N ARG A 157 2.27 -16.03 12.71
CA ARG A 157 2.08 -17.20 11.82
C ARG A 157 2.84 -17.07 10.51
N VAL A 158 3.09 -15.85 10.09
CA VAL A 158 3.82 -15.55 8.86
C VAL A 158 5.23 -15.00 9.14
N LYS A 159 5.67 -15.01 10.40
CA LYS A 159 6.95 -14.43 10.84
C LYS A 159 8.18 -14.92 10.08
N ASN A 160 8.15 -16.18 9.63
CA ASN A 160 9.23 -16.79 8.88
C ASN A 160 9.07 -16.64 7.35
N ARG A 161 8.15 -15.78 6.91
CA ARG A 161 7.88 -15.53 5.50
C ARG A 161 8.39 -14.14 5.14
N GLU A 162 9.64 -14.08 4.74
CA GLU A 162 10.34 -12.82 4.43
C GLU A 162 9.58 -11.96 3.42
N GLU A 163 8.91 -12.61 2.47
CA GLU A 163 8.16 -11.95 1.40
C GLU A 163 6.97 -11.11 1.87
N ILE A 164 6.38 -11.45 3.03
CA ILE A 164 5.21 -10.71 3.57
C ILE A 164 5.47 -10.12 4.95
N ASN A 165 6.67 -10.29 5.46
CA ASN A 165 7.06 -9.94 6.80
C ASN A 165 7.43 -8.45 6.98
N GLY A 166 7.78 -7.75 5.90
CA GLY A 166 8.10 -6.34 5.96
C GLY A 166 6.85 -5.46 6.12
N PRO A 167 7.05 -4.20 6.52
CA PRO A 167 5.96 -3.23 6.58
C PRO A 167 5.19 -3.16 5.26
N PHE A 168 3.86 -3.12 5.34
CA PHE A 168 2.95 -2.98 4.20
C PHE A 168 3.05 -4.06 3.09
N ARG A 169 3.81 -5.12 3.27
CA ARG A 169 4.01 -6.12 2.21
C ARG A 169 2.73 -6.89 1.88
N LEU A 170 1.96 -7.24 2.90
CA LEU A 170 0.64 -7.88 2.70
C LEU A 170 -0.32 -6.94 1.98
N GLU A 171 -0.36 -5.69 2.40
CA GLU A 171 -1.18 -4.65 1.80
C GLU A 171 -0.77 -4.39 0.35
N MET A 172 0.52 -4.37 0.06
CA MET A 172 1.06 -4.20 -1.29
C MET A 172 0.73 -5.39 -2.19
N MET A 173 0.81 -6.61 -1.68
CA MET A 173 0.40 -7.82 -2.40
C MET A 173 -1.10 -7.78 -2.72
N LEU A 174 -1.94 -7.46 -1.73
CA LEU A 174 -3.37 -7.30 -1.94
C LEU A 174 -3.64 -6.28 -3.04
N VAL A 175 -3.07 -5.09 -2.93
CA VAL A 175 -3.30 -3.99 -3.88
C VAL A 175 -2.81 -4.34 -5.28
N TYR A 176 -1.70 -5.05 -5.41
CA TYR A 176 -1.23 -5.57 -6.69
C TYR A 176 -2.26 -6.50 -7.34
N LEU A 177 -2.78 -7.46 -6.59
CA LEU A 177 -3.77 -8.41 -7.08
C LEU A 177 -5.13 -7.76 -7.36
N VAL A 178 -5.57 -6.82 -6.52
CA VAL A 178 -6.78 -6.02 -6.78
C VAL A 178 -6.67 -5.26 -8.10
N ARG A 179 -5.50 -4.72 -8.39
CA ARG A 179 -5.26 -4.05 -9.68
C ARG A 179 -5.46 -5.00 -10.86
N GLN A 180 -4.94 -6.23 -10.77
CA GLN A 180 -5.14 -7.23 -11.85
C GLN A 180 -6.63 -7.55 -12.03
N PHE A 181 -7.34 -7.74 -10.91
CA PHE A 181 -8.80 -7.90 -10.94
C PHE A 181 -9.51 -6.74 -11.64
N THR A 182 -9.15 -5.49 -11.34
CA THR A 182 -9.81 -4.32 -11.95
C THR A 182 -9.61 -4.26 -13.46
N PHE A 183 -8.43 -4.65 -13.95
CA PHE A 183 -8.16 -4.71 -15.39
C PHE A 183 -8.95 -5.81 -16.08
N ASP A 184 -9.01 -6.99 -15.47
CA ASP A 184 -9.80 -8.09 -16.00
C ASP A 184 -11.29 -7.73 -16.01
N GLN A 185 -11.79 -7.06 -14.98
CA GLN A 185 -13.18 -6.64 -14.88
C GLN A 185 -13.55 -5.64 -15.97
N VAL A 186 -12.79 -4.57 -16.20
CA VAL A 186 -13.10 -3.62 -17.26
C VAL A 186 -13.00 -4.24 -18.65
N ASN A 187 -12.05 -5.14 -18.88
CA ASN A 187 -11.95 -5.88 -20.13
C ASN A 187 -13.14 -6.81 -20.35
N HIS A 188 -13.59 -7.48 -19.28
CA HIS A 188 -14.75 -8.38 -19.31
C HIS A 188 -16.03 -7.60 -19.63
N VAL A 189 -16.33 -6.53 -18.89
CA VAL A 189 -17.51 -5.71 -19.10
C VAL A 189 -17.50 -5.08 -20.50
N ALA A 190 -16.37 -4.54 -20.95
CA ALA A 190 -16.26 -3.99 -22.30
C ALA A 190 -16.51 -5.04 -23.38
N LYS A 191 -15.98 -6.27 -23.20
CA LYS A 191 -16.19 -7.37 -24.14
C LYS A 191 -17.66 -7.81 -24.21
N ASN A 192 -18.35 -7.87 -23.07
CA ASN A 192 -19.78 -8.22 -23.03
C ASN A 192 -20.63 -7.12 -23.63
N LYS A 193 -20.29 -5.84 -23.37
CA LYS A 193 -20.99 -4.70 -23.93
C LYS A 193 -20.92 -4.63 -25.46
N ASN A 194 -19.79 -4.98 -26.05
CA ASN A 194 -19.62 -5.01 -27.51
C ASN A 194 -18.65 -6.12 -27.95
N PRO A 195 -19.15 -7.36 -28.06
CA PRO A 195 -18.31 -8.52 -28.38
C PRO A 195 -17.51 -8.42 -29.67
N LYS A 196 -18.03 -7.65 -30.66
CA LYS A 196 -17.41 -7.54 -31.99
C LYS A 196 -16.24 -6.56 -32.01
N ASN A 197 -16.38 -5.42 -31.35
CA ASN A 197 -15.44 -4.30 -31.47
C ASN A 197 -14.53 -4.12 -30.26
N ALA A 198 -14.89 -4.70 -29.11
CA ALA A 198 -14.13 -4.48 -27.89
C ALA A 198 -12.68 -4.90 -27.98
N VAL A 199 -11.81 -4.03 -27.51
CA VAL A 199 -10.36 -4.25 -27.39
C VAL A 199 -9.95 -4.38 -25.92
N LYS A 200 -8.81 -5.01 -25.68
CA LYS A 200 -8.25 -5.10 -24.33
C LYS A 200 -7.47 -3.83 -23.97
N LEU A 201 -7.49 -3.49 -22.69
CA LEU A 201 -6.67 -2.42 -22.13
C LEU A 201 -5.18 -2.75 -22.36
N LYS A 202 -4.45 -1.84 -23.03
CA LYS A 202 -3.03 -2.05 -23.34
C LYS A 202 -2.15 -1.94 -22.09
N ASN A 203 -1.13 -2.79 -21.99
CA ASN A 203 -0.18 -2.78 -20.88
C ASN A 203 0.47 -1.40 -20.64
N LYS A 204 0.71 -0.62 -21.71
CA LYS A 204 1.24 0.74 -21.60
C LYS A 204 0.29 1.65 -20.81
N ILE A 205 -1.01 1.48 -20.99
CA ILE A 205 -2.05 2.24 -20.25
C ILE A 205 -2.20 1.72 -18.82
N CYS A 206 -2.16 0.40 -18.64
CA CYS A 206 -2.18 -0.19 -17.30
C CYS A 206 -1.11 0.39 -16.37
N LYS A 207 0.04 0.82 -16.90
CA LYS A 207 1.11 1.44 -16.09
C LYS A 207 0.69 2.76 -15.42
N ASN A 208 -0.34 3.42 -15.92
CA ASN A 208 -0.84 4.70 -15.38
C ASN A 208 -2.04 4.51 -14.44
N LEU A 209 -2.40 3.27 -14.13
CA LEU A 209 -3.52 2.95 -13.27
C LEU A 209 -3.07 2.14 -12.05
N GLY A 210 -3.42 2.61 -10.89
CA GLY A 210 -3.19 1.96 -9.61
C GLY A 210 -4.50 1.70 -8.86
N ILE A 211 -4.38 1.64 -7.54
CA ILE A 211 -5.51 1.60 -6.61
C ILE A 211 -5.40 2.81 -5.69
N GLY A 212 -6.45 3.62 -5.63
CA GLY A 212 -6.53 4.77 -4.73
C GLY A 212 -6.77 4.36 -3.28
N ASN A 213 -6.43 5.26 -2.36
CA ASN A 213 -6.75 5.10 -0.94
C ASN A 213 -7.37 6.39 -0.39
N SER A 214 -8.45 6.26 0.37
CA SER A 214 -9.18 7.38 0.97
C SER A 214 -8.88 7.63 2.44
N THR A 215 -8.06 6.83 3.09
CA THR A 215 -7.87 6.89 4.56
C THR A 215 -6.69 7.75 5.02
N GLY A 216 -5.94 8.36 4.13
CA GLY A 216 -4.88 9.30 4.50
C GLY A 216 -3.66 8.69 5.21
N LEU A 217 -3.58 7.38 5.37
CA LEU A 217 -2.42 6.68 5.97
C LEU A 217 -1.21 6.64 5.02
N GLY A 218 -0.88 7.77 4.43
CA GLY A 218 0.13 7.80 3.41
C GLY A 218 -0.37 7.11 2.14
N MET A 219 -0.69 7.86 1.13
CA MET A 219 -1.18 7.33 -0.15
C MET A 219 -0.21 6.33 -0.78
N ALA A 220 1.07 6.39 -0.44
CA ALA A 220 2.11 5.61 -1.05
C ALA A 220 1.95 4.08 -0.97
N PRO A 221 1.64 3.46 0.16
CA PRO A 221 1.49 2.01 0.23
C PRO A 221 0.32 1.50 -0.59
N PHE A 222 -0.70 2.32 -0.79
CA PHE A 222 -1.96 1.94 -1.42
C PHE A 222 -2.04 2.35 -2.90
N ILE A 223 -1.17 3.26 -3.33
CA ILE A 223 -0.96 3.62 -4.74
C ILE A 223 0.14 2.76 -5.37
N VAL A 224 0.55 1.73 -4.70
CA VAL A 224 1.67 0.85 -5.08
C VAL A 224 1.60 0.35 -6.53
N ASN A 225 0.43 0.34 -7.11
CA ASN A 225 0.21 -0.08 -8.48
C ASN A 225 -0.12 1.05 -9.46
N HIS A 226 0.05 2.29 -9.02
CA HIS A 226 0.11 3.44 -9.89
C HIS A 226 1.59 3.85 -10.07
N PRO A 227 2.29 3.31 -11.07
CA PRO A 227 3.74 3.48 -11.15
C PRO A 227 4.15 4.94 -11.27
N THR A 228 3.37 5.76 -11.96
CA THR A 228 3.67 7.19 -12.11
C THR A 228 3.53 7.92 -10.78
N LEU A 229 2.42 7.77 -10.09
CA LEU A 229 2.21 8.44 -8.79
C LEU A 229 3.20 7.94 -7.73
N LEU A 230 3.44 6.63 -7.69
CA LEU A 230 4.41 6.07 -6.77
C LEU A 230 5.82 6.53 -7.08
N ASN A 231 6.22 6.53 -8.34
CA ASN A 231 7.53 7.05 -8.74
C ASN A 231 7.66 8.54 -8.41
N ASN A 232 6.62 9.34 -8.64
CA ASN A 232 6.62 10.76 -8.28
C ASN A 232 6.76 10.93 -6.77
N TRP A 233 6.03 10.15 -5.97
CA TRP A 233 6.17 10.18 -4.52
C TRP A 233 7.57 9.81 -4.05
N ILE A 234 8.16 8.73 -4.62
CA ILE A 234 9.53 8.32 -4.32
C ILE A 234 10.51 9.41 -4.72
N LEU A 235 10.35 9.98 -5.93
CA LEU A 235 11.20 11.07 -6.42
C LEU A 235 11.09 12.31 -5.53
N CYS A 236 9.89 12.69 -5.10
CA CYS A 236 9.69 13.79 -4.17
C CYS A 236 10.41 13.52 -2.86
N ARG A 237 10.22 12.34 -2.27
CA ARG A 237 10.86 11.95 -1.02
C ARG A 237 12.38 11.89 -1.15
N GLU A 238 12.90 11.23 -2.17
CA GLU A 238 14.35 11.14 -2.40
C GLU A 238 14.95 12.52 -2.71
N THR A 239 14.21 13.37 -3.44
CA THR A 239 14.64 14.75 -3.71
C THR A 239 14.66 15.59 -2.45
N ALA A 240 13.65 15.48 -1.60
CA ALA A 240 13.59 16.16 -0.30
C ALA A 240 14.76 15.71 0.59
N LEU A 241 14.96 14.40 0.72
CA LEU A 241 16.07 13.82 1.49
C LEU A 241 17.42 14.30 0.98
N LYS A 242 17.63 14.30 -0.35
CA LYS A 242 18.85 14.82 -0.95
C LYS A 242 19.08 16.27 -0.61
N LYS A 243 18.08 17.14 -0.79
CA LYS A 243 18.17 18.58 -0.45
C LYS A 243 18.47 18.81 1.02
N ILE A 244 17.84 18.03 1.93
CA ILE A 244 18.10 18.14 3.37
C ILE A 244 19.53 17.72 3.71
N ARG A 245 20.04 16.65 3.11
CA ARG A 245 21.43 16.22 3.27
C ARG A 245 22.45 17.22 2.73
N GLU A 246 22.07 18.01 1.72
CA GLU A 246 22.92 19.05 1.12
C GLU A 246 22.87 20.38 1.88
N ILE A 247 22.07 20.51 2.95
CA ILE A 247 22.07 21.71 3.81
C ILE A 247 23.42 21.84 4.49
N LYS A 248 24.20 22.84 4.10
CA LYS A 248 25.53 23.03 4.64
C LYS A 248 25.53 23.44 6.11
N LYS A 249 24.66 24.37 6.50
CA LYS A 249 24.49 24.80 7.88
C LYS A 249 23.02 24.80 8.25
N VAL A 250 22.71 24.25 9.40
CA VAL A 250 21.34 24.11 9.91
C VAL A 250 21.08 25.23 10.93
N LYS A 251 19.91 25.82 10.85
CA LYS A 251 19.47 26.80 11.85
C LYS A 251 19.22 26.10 13.18
N LYS A 252 19.49 26.80 14.26
CA LYS A 252 19.30 26.25 15.62
C LYS A 252 17.86 25.75 15.82
N GLN A 253 16.85 26.52 15.38
CA GLN A 253 15.45 26.14 15.51
C GLN A 253 15.14 24.80 14.81
N ASP A 254 15.73 24.52 13.65
CA ASP A 254 15.48 23.31 12.87
C ASP A 254 16.14 22.09 13.55
N SER A 255 17.37 22.27 14.05
CA SER A 255 18.05 21.22 14.83
C SER A 255 17.34 20.94 16.15
N ASP A 256 16.80 21.97 16.83
CA ASP A 256 16.04 21.80 18.07
C ASP A 256 14.70 21.08 17.80
N LEU A 257 13.97 21.46 16.74
CA LEU A 257 12.76 20.76 16.34
C LEU A 257 13.04 19.29 15.98
N PHE A 258 14.10 19.03 15.22
CA PHE A 258 14.53 17.66 14.92
C PHE A 258 14.77 16.84 16.20
N LYS A 259 15.53 17.40 17.17
CA LYS A 259 15.78 16.73 18.46
C LYS A 259 14.47 16.44 19.21
N ILE A 260 13.52 17.37 19.22
CA ILE A 260 12.21 17.19 19.85
C ILE A 260 11.46 16.02 19.18
N CYS A 261 11.44 15.96 17.87
CA CYS A 261 10.78 14.89 17.13
C CYS A 261 11.44 13.52 17.42
N VAL A 262 12.78 13.48 17.45
CA VAL A 262 13.53 12.27 17.79
C VAL A 262 13.22 11.78 19.22
N ARG A 263 13.19 12.69 20.22
CA ARG A 263 12.80 12.31 21.60
C ARG A 263 11.38 11.79 21.68
N SER A 264 10.46 12.42 20.94
CA SER A 264 9.05 11.99 20.90
C SER A 264 8.86 10.58 20.33
N SER A 265 9.82 10.09 19.54
CA SER A 265 9.82 8.76 18.95
C SER A 265 9.73 7.65 19.99
N ILE A 266 10.42 7.80 21.13
CA ILE A 266 10.41 6.81 22.20
C ILE A 266 8.98 6.59 22.70
N LYS A 267 8.25 7.68 23.00
CA LYS A 267 6.87 7.61 23.46
C LYS A 267 5.97 6.95 22.40
N ASN A 268 6.13 7.35 21.15
CA ASN A 268 5.35 6.81 20.04
C ASN A 268 5.59 5.31 19.87
N ILE A 269 6.84 4.88 19.78
CA ILE A 269 7.20 3.46 19.59
C ILE A 269 6.76 2.62 20.80
N THR A 270 6.93 3.13 22.02
CA THR A 270 6.52 2.42 23.24
C THR A 270 5.02 2.23 23.33
N SER A 271 4.22 3.11 22.68
CA SER A 271 2.77 2.96 22.63
C SER A 271 2.28 1.87 21.65
N TRP A 272 3.17 1.33 20.83
CA TRP A 272 2.81 0.29 19.88
C TRP A 272 2.65 -1.05 20.58
N ASN A 273 1.44 -1.52 20.67
CA ASN A 273 1.10 -2.82 21.23
C ASN A 273 0.92 -3.85 20.13
N THR A 274 1.41 -5.06 20.38
CA THR A 274 1.25 -6.19 19.46
C THR A 274 1.25 -7.50 20.24
N ASP A 275 0.37 -8.41 19.86
CA ASP A 275 0.32 -9.77 20.41
C ASP A 275 1.29 -10.73 19.68
N SER A 276 1.97 -10.25 18.65
CA SER A 276 2.95 -11.01 17.87
C SER A 276 4.33 -10.90 18.51
N GLU A 277 4.91 -12.02 18.93
CA GLU A 277 6.28 -12.09 19.44
C GLU A 277 7.29 -11.54 18.41
N TYR A 278 7.10 -11.87 17.15
CA TYR A 278 7.96 -11.37 16.06
C TYR A 278 7.92 -9.85 15.95
N GLN A 279 6.73 -9.25 15.95
CA GLN A 279 6.59 -7.79 15.90
C GLN A 279 7.11 -7.14 17.18
N SER A 280 6.89 -7.76 18.33
CA SER A 280 7.44 -7.31 19.61
C SER A 280 8.97 -7.22 19.57
N ASN A 281 9.62 -8.23 18.98
CA ASN A 281 11.07 -8.22 18.82
C ASN A 281 11.56 -7.12 17.87
N LYS A 282 10.85 -6.90 16.75
CA LYS A 282 11.15 -5.76 15.83
C LYS A 282 10.98 -4.40 16.50
N ILE A 283 9.90 -4.22 17.26
CA ILE A 283 9.65 -2.99 18.02
C ILE A 283 10.76 -2.77 19.07
N LYS A 284 11.18 -3.82 19.75
CA LYS A 284 12.31 -3.75 20.73
C LYS A 284 13.61 -3.34 20.04
N ASN A 285 13.93 -3.94 18.89
CA ASN A 285 15.14 -3.60 18.12
C ASN A 285 15.08 -2.15 17.65
N LEU A 286 13.96 -1.72 17.04
CA LEU A 286 13.75 -0.34 16.65
C LEU A 286 13.90 0.61 17.85
N LEU A 287 13.28 0.29 18.98
CA LEU A 287 13.35 1.11 20.19
C LEU A 287 14.80 1.22 20.72
N ASN A 288 15.56 0.12 20.69
CA ASN A 288 16.96 0.13 21.08
C ASN A 288 17.80 0.99 20.14
N ASP A 289 17.59 0.87 18.83
CA ASP A 289 18.33 1.67 17.85
C ASP A 289 17.97 3.15 17.96
N VAL A 290 16.70 3.50 18.17
CA VAL A 290 16.28 4.89 18.40
C VAL A 290 16.90 5.45 19.70
N LYS A 291 17.01 4.66 20.77
CA LYS A 291 17.70 5.08 22.00
C LYS A 291 19.20 5.33 21.77
N ARG A 292 19.87 4.45 21.02
CA ARG A 292 21.27 4.65 20.61
C ARG A 292 21.42 5.90 19.75
N PHE A 293 20.48 6.14 18.86
CA PHE A 293 20.47 7.33 18.03
C PHE A 293 20.27 8.61 18.85
N ILE A 294 19.38 8.60 19.85
CA ILE A 294 19.22 9.73 20.77
C ILE A 294 20.53 10.02 21.52
N ASP A 295 21.17 8.99 22.07
CA ASP A 295 22.47 9.15 22.72
C ASP A 295 23.52 9.77 21.78
N PHE A 296 23.55 9.29 20.53
CA PHE A 296 24.42 9.87 19.51
C PHE A 296 24.13 11.36 19.26
N ILE A 297 22.87 11.72 19.02
CA ILE A 297 22.46 13.09 18.68
C ILE A 297 22.65 14.06 19.85
N GLU A 298 22.44 13.62 21.08
CA GLU A 298 22.49 14.50 22.26
C GLU A 298 23.90 14.65 22.82
N ASN A 299 24.70 13.58 22.83
CA ASN A 299 25.94 13.53 23.56
C ASN A 299 27.19 13.49 22.68
N LYS A 300 27.09 13.11 21.42
CA LYS A 300 28.22 12.85 20.53
C LYS A 300 28.22 13.65 19.24
N PHE A 301 27.06 14.25 18.88
CA PHE A 301 26.88 14.90 17.59
C PHE A 301 26.85 16.42 17.71
N ASN A 302 27.62 17.10 16.86
CA ASN A 302 27.63 18.55 16.77
C ASN A 302 26.92 19.03 15.50
N PHE A 303 25.81 19.74 15.63
CA PHE A 303 25.06 20.32 14.51
C PHE A 303 25.75 21.52 13.82
N GLU A 304 26.82 22.05 14.37
CA GLU A 304 27.58 23.17 13.79
C GLU A 304 28.57 22.76 12.70
N ILE A 305 28.73 21.45 12.48
CA ILE A 305 29.54 20.92 11.37
C ILE A 305 28.91 21.23 10.01
N ASP A 306 29.67 21.10 8.95
CA ASP A 306 29.15 21.19 7.60
C ASP A 306 28.34 19.92 7.27
N TYR A 307 27.18 20.10 6.63
CA TYR A 307 26.28 19.03 6.19
C TYR A 307 25.80 18.08 7.32
N PRO A 308 25.28 18.60 8.44
CA PRO A 308 24.99 17.78 9.60
C PRO A 308 23.97 16.67 9.34
N PHE A 309 22.94 16.92 8.50
CA PHE A 309 21.97 15.89 8.16
C PHE A 309 22.51 14.80 7.23
N ASN A 310 23.59 15.08 6.47
CA ASN A 310 24.28 14.03 5.74
C ASN A 310 25.01 13.09 6.69
N GLU A 311 25.70 13.62 7.69
CA GLU A 311 26.41 12.82 8.69
C GLU A 311 25.44 12.00 9.55
N ILE A 312 24.30 12.58 9.92
CA ILE A 312 23.22 11.85 10.60
C ILE A 312 22.73 10.68 9.73
N TYR A 313 22.47 10.92 8.47
CA TYR A 313 22.03 9.87 7.54
C TYR A 313 23.04 8.74 7.42
N LEU A 314 24.31 9.06 7.23
CA LEU A 314 25.38 8.08 7.11
C LEU A 314 25.52 7.25 8.39
N TRP A 315 25.42 7.88 9.55
CA TRP A 315 25.44 7.18 10.82
C TRP A 315 24.27 6.22 10.97
N VAL A 316 23.05 6.66 10.69
CA VAL A 316 21.86 5.83 10.80
C VAL A 316 21.92 4.65 9.81
N GLU A 317 22.36 4.89 8.55
CA GLU A 317 22.51 3.84 7.53
C GLU A 317 23.51 2.76 7.96
N LYS A 318 24.55 3.13 8.69
CA LYS A 318 25.60 2.22 9.13
C LYS A 318 25.26 1.47 10.42
N GLU A 319 24.69 2.17 11.40
CA GLU A 319 24.63 1.72 12.78
C GLU A 319 23.26 1.17 13.21
N THR A 320 22.21 1.26 12.36
CA THR A 320 20.86 0.91 12.77
C THR A 320 20.17 -0.05 11.79
N CYS A 321 19.07 -0.68 12.25
CA CYS A 321 18.25 -1.53 11.41
C CYS A 321 17.46 -0.71 10.35
N GLU A 322 16.97 -1.39 9.31
CA GLU A 322 16.27 -0.78 8.18
C GLU A 322 15.02 0.00 8.64
N GLU A 323 14.28 -0.53 9.61
CA GLU A 323 13.12 0.14 10.20
C GLU A 323 13.48 1.45 10.88
N CYS A 324 14.65 1.49 11.55
CA CYS A 324 15.14 2.70 12.20
C CYS A 324 15.60 3.75 11.16
N ILE A 325 16.25 3.32 10.08
CA ILE A 325 16.64 4.20 8.97
C ILE A 325 15.38 4.91 8.42
N GLU A 326 14.34 4.13 8.10
CA GLU A 326 13.07 4.67 7.57
C GLU A 326 12.42 5.66 8.54
N TYR A 327 12.41 5.31 9.80
CA TYR A 327 11.81 6.13 10.84
C TYR A 327 12.55 7.47 11.00
N ILE A 328 13.88 7.42 11.12
CA ILE A 328 14.71 8.64 11.29
C ILE A 328 14.69 9.52 10.04
N VAL A 329 14.76 8.93 8.84
CA VAL A 329 14.63 9.69 7.58
C VAL A 329 13.32 10.46 7.51
N SER A 330 12.23 9.86 7.97
CA SER A 330 10.94 10.58 8.05
C SER A 330 11.01 11.76 9.03
N ILE A 331 11.63 11.57 10.18
CA ILE A 331 11.81 12.66 11.16
C ILE A 331 12.74 13.75 10.65
N MET A 332 13.77 13.42 9.87
CA MET A 332 14.66 14.41 9.26
C MET A 332 13.93 15.43 8.38
N MET A 333 12.76 15.06 7.87
CA MET A 333 11.95 15.94 7.01
C MET A 333 11.09 16.92 7.79
N GLU A 334 10.74 16.63 9.03
CA GLU A 334 9.81 17.41 9.85
C GLU A 334 10.19 18.91 9.99
N PRO A 335 11.48 19.31 10.14
CA PRO A 335 11.84 20.72 10.23
C PRO A 335 11.79 21.48 8.91
N PHE A 336 11.60 20.81 7.76
CA PHE A 336 11.87 21.38 6.43
C PHE A 336 10.66 21.38 5.50
N ASN A 337 9.51 21.84 6.00
CA ASN A 337 8.28 21.95 5.19
C ASN A 337 8.49 22.82 3.95
N GLU A 338 9.31 23.85 4.02
CA GLU A 338 9.65 24.71 2.88
C GLU A 338 10.38 23.98 1.74
N ILE A 339 11.03 22.85 2.03
CA ILE A 339 11.66 22.00 1.02
C ILE A 339 10.66 20.97 0.47
N ILE A 340 9.77 20.48 1.32
CA ILE A 340 8.85 19.38 1.04
C ILE A 340 7.61 19.87 0.28
N ASP A 341 6.96 20.91 0.77
CA ASP A 341 5.71 21.43 0.21
C ASP A 341 5.77 21.75 -1.29
N PRO A 342 6.82 22.36 -1.83
CA PRO A 342 6.93 22.61 -3.26
C PRO A 342 7.08 21.34 -4.11
N LEU A 343 7.49 20.21 -3.52
CA LEU A 343 7.68 18.93 -4.21
C LEU A 343 6.39 18.09 -4.26
N ILE A 344 5.43 18.41 -3.39
CA ILE A 344 4.16 17.70 -3.29
C ILE A 344 3.07 18.36 -4.16
N LYS A 345 3.20 19.65 -4.45
CA LYS A 345 2.29 20.42 -5.33
C LYS A 345 2.58 20.13 -6.81
#